data_587a2cbd56c1869f488ce9e5a4919664
#
_entry.id   587a2cbd56c1869f488ce9e5a4919664
#
_cell.length_a   1.000
_cell.length_b   1.000
_cell.length_c   1.000
_cell.angle_alpha   90.00
_cell.angle_beta   90.00
_cell.angle_gamma   90.00
#
_symmetry.space_group_name_H-M   'P 1'
#
loop_
_entity.id
_entity.type
_entity.pdbx_description
1 polymer ?
#
loop_
_entity_poly.entity_id
_entity_poly.type
_entity_poly.pdbx_seq_one_letter_code
_entity_poly.pdbx_strand_id
1 'polypeptide(L)'
;MQKLTDDVLTHEDFIISKTLDELRTARKNWPPFNSAHEGFAVLKEEVDELWDHVKTNQKKRSLMAMRDEAIQVAAMALRFVLEVCNEETVRK
;
A
#
# COMPACT_ATOMS: atom_id res chain seq x y z
N MET A 1 -20.11 12.86 21.15
CA MET A 1 -18.73 12.43 21.38
C MET A 1 -18.48 11.04 20.86
N GLN A 2 -19.15 10.07 21.41
CA GLN A 2 -18.98 8.69 20.98
C GLN A 2 -19.24 8.52 19.49
N LYS A 3 -20.35 9.07 19.02
CA LYS A 3 -20.75 8.95 17.62
C LYS A 3 -19.75 9.57 16.68
N LEU A 4 -19.22 10.76 17.02
CA LEU A 4 -18.25 11.45 16.18
C LEU A 4 -16.94 10.68 16.14
N THR A 5 -16.51 10.15 17.27
CA THR A 5 -15.30 9.34 17.35
C THR A 5 -15.44 8.07 16.50
N ASP A 6 -16.61 7.44 16.56
CA ASP A 6 -16.88 6.22 15.81
C ASP A 6 -16.83 6.50 14.29
N ASP A 7 -17.36 7.65 13.85
CA ASP A 7 -17.33 8.01 12.44
C ASP A 7 -15.89 8.18 11.94
N VAL A 8 -15.04 8.85 12.71
CA VAL A 8 -13.64 9.04 12.36
C VAL A 8 -12.90 7.71 12.32
N LEU A 9 -13.07 6.88 13.35
CA LEU A 9 -12.45 5.56 13.40
C LEU A 9 -12.92 4.68 12.25
N THR A 10 -14.22 4.76 11.90
CA THR A 10 -14.75 3.95 10.81
C THR A 10 -14.09 4.28 9.49
N HIS A 11 -13.86 5.58 9.23
CA HIS A 11 -13.21 6.00 7.99
C HIS A 11 -11.77 5.51 7.93
N GLU A 12 -11.01 5.74 8.98
CA GLU A 12 -9.62 5.27 9.05
C GLU A 12 -9.56 3.75 8.97
N ASP A 13 -10.45 3.06 9.68
CA ASP A 13 -10.51 1.60 9.66
C ASP A 13 -10.78 1.08 8.27
N PHE A 14 -11.67 1.75 7.53
CA PHE A 14 -11.97 1.35 6.16
C PHE A 14 -10.72 1.39 5.29
N ILE A 15 -9.96 2.49 5.35
CA ILE A 15 -8.74 2.65 4.57
C ILE A 15 -7.68 1.63 4.99
N ILE A 16 -7.51 1.43 6.29
CA ILE A 16 -6.55 0.44 6.80
C ILE A 16 -6.96 -0.95 6.38
N SER A 17 -8.25 -1.26 6.45
CA SER A 17 -8.77 -2.56 6.04
C SER A 17 -8.51 -2.83 4.57
N LYS A 18 -8.74 -1.84 3.71
CA LYS A 18 -8.43 -1.99 2.29
C LYS A 18 -6.94 -2.20 2.04
N THR A 19 -6.10 -1.52 2.80
CA THR A 19 -4.66 -1.68 2.69
C THR A 19 -4.24 -3.08 3.10
N LEU A 20 -4.80 -3.60 4.18
CA LEU A 20 -4.52 -4.96 4.62
C LEU A 20 -5.02 -6.00 3.62
N ASP A 21 -6.18 -5.76 3.00
CA ASP A 21 -6.69 -6.66 1.98
C ASP A 21 -5.74 -6.74 0.79
N GLU A 22 -5.23 -5.60 0.33
CA GLU A 22 -4.27 -5.57 -0.77
C GLU A 22 -2.96 -6.26 -0.38
N LEU A 23 -2.48 -6.02 0.83
CA LEU A 23 -1.29 -6.68 1.34
C LEU A 23 -1.46 -8.20 1.34
N ARG A 24 -2.57 -8.67 1.89
CA ARG A 24 -2.83 -10.10 2.00
C ARG A 24 -3.02 -10.75 0.64
N THR A 25 -3.69 -10.06 -0.26
CA THR A 25 -3.87 -10.56 -1.63
C THR A 25 -2.53 -10.70 -2.34
N ALA A 26 -1.66 -9.70 -2.23
CA ALA A 26 -0.36 -9.76 -2.86
C ALA A 26 0.49 -10.90 -2.28
N ARG A 27 0.47 -11.06 -0.96
CA ARG A 27 1.26 -12.11 -0.31
C ARG A 27 0.72 -13.51 -0.59
N LYS A 28 -0.56 -13.62 -0.90
CA LYS A 28 -1.17 -14.88 -1.30
C LYS A 28 -0.81 -15.23 -2.74
N ASN A 29 -0.79 -14.24 -3.62
CA ASN A 29 -0.63 -14.46 -5.06
C ASN A 29 0.83 -14.48 -5.53
N TRP A 30 1.73 -13.92 -4.77
CA TRP A 30 3.12 -13.78 -5.18
C TRP A 30 4.06 -14.33 -4.11
N PRO A 31 5.17 -14.96 -4.51
CA PRO A 31 6.15 -15.42 -3.53
C PRO A 31 6.79 -14.23 -2.80
N PRO A 32 7.37 -14.46 -1.62
CA PRO A 32 8.06 -13.39 -0.91
C PRO A 32 9.17 -12.77 -1.75
N PHE A 33 9.48 -11.50 -1.48
CA PHE A 33 10.58 -10.83 -2.17
C PHE A 33 11.88 -11.58 -1.94
N ASN A 34 12.66 -11.74 -3.02
CA ASN A 34 13.95 -12.42 -2.94
C ASN A 34 15.06 -11.54 -2.37
N SER A 35 14.88 -10.22 -2.44
CA SER A 35 15.90 -9.28 -2.01
C SER A 35 15.29 -7.91 -1.74
N ALA A 36 16.06 -7.06 -1.09
CA ALA A 36 15.66 -5.68 -0.88
C ALA A 36 15.52 -4.95 -2.22
N HIS A 37 16.36 -5.28 -3.19
CA HIS A 37 16.29 -4.66 -4.51
C HIS A 37 14.99 -5.01 -5.22
N GLU A 38 14.59 -6.28 -5.14
CA GLU A 38 13.33 -6.69 -5.76
C GLU A 38 12.14 -6.02 -5.06
N GLY A 39 12.15 -6.01 -3.75
CA GLY A 39 11.07 -5.38 -2.98
C GLY A 39 10.96 -3.89 -3.28
N PHE A 40 12.08 -3.21 -3.37
CA PHE A 40 12.10 -1.80 -3.71
C PHE A 40 11.59 -1.56 -5.15
N ALA A 41 12.00 -2.40 -6.08
CA ALA A 41 11.56 -2.25 -7.47
C ALA A 41 10.04 -2.36 -7.58
N VAL A 42 9.44 -3.30 -6.88
CA VAL A 42 7.98 -3.46 -6.87
C VAL A 42 7.31 -2.26 -6.22
N LEU A 43 7.83 -1.79 -5.09
CA LEU A 43 7.30 -0.61 -4.43
C LEU A 43 7.40 0.62 -5.33
N LYS A 44 8.53 0.78 -6.01
CA LYS A 44 8.75 1.91 -6.89
C LYS A 44 7.77 1.93 -8.06
N GLU A 45 7.45 0.76 -8.62
CA GLU A 45 6.44 0.67 -9.67
C GLU A 45 5.12 1.26 -9.22
N GLU A 46 4.69 0.94 -8.00
CA GLU A 46 3.44 1.49 -7.47
C GLU A 46 3.53 3.00 -7.26
N VAL A 47 4.68 3.49 -6.80
CA VAL A 47 4.91 4.93 -6.64
C VAL A 47 4.85 5.62 -8.00
N ASP A 48 5.46 5.04 -9.02
CA ASP A 48 5.44 5.60 -10.37
C ASP A 48 4.01 5.64 -10.92
N GLU A 49 3.22 4.62 -10.67
CA GLU A 49 1.81 4.59 -11.09
C GLU A 49 1.00 5.66 -10.36
N LEU A 50 1.26 5.86 -9.08
CA LEU A 50 0.61 6.93 -8.33
C LEU A 50 0.97 8.29 -8.94
N TRP A 51 2.24 8.48 -9.28
CA TRP A 51 2.69 9.72 -9.91
C TRP A 51 1.98 9.95 -11.25
N ASP A 52 1.77 8.89 -12.03
CA ASP A 52 1.06 9.00 -13.30
C ASP A 52 -0.35 9.58 -13.10
N HIS A 53 -1.04 9.16 -12.06
CA HIS A 53 -2.34 9.72 -11.73
C HIS A 53 -2.24 11.16 -11.25
N VAL A 54 -1.25 11.47 -10.42
CA VAL A 54 -1.08 12.80 -9.84
C VAL A 54 -0.76 13.84 -10.93
N LYS A 55 0.11 13.48 -11.88
CA LYS A 55 0.53 14.41 -12.94
C LYS A 55 -0.53 14.60 -14.02
N THR A 56 -1.57 13.79 -14.02
CA THR A 56 -2.66 13.94 -14.96
C THR A 56 -3.37 15.27 -14.71
N ASN A 57 -3.85 15.90 -15.79
CA ASN A 57 -4.58 17.16 -15.70
C ASN A 57 -5.63 17.10 -14.61
N GLN A 58 -5.60 18.09 -13.72
CA GLN A 58 -6.48 18.12 -12.56
C GLN A 58 -7.95 17.89 -12.87
N LYS A 59 -8.43 18.39 -14.01
CA LYS A 59 -9.82 18.22 -14.41
C LYS A 59 -10.15 16.77 -14.81
N LYS A 60 -9.12 16.01 -15.19
CA LYS A 60 -9.30 14.62 -15.63
C LYS A 60 -8.83 13.62 -14.58
N ARG A 61 -8.31 14.12 -13.48
CA ARG A 61 -7.76 13.29 -12.41
C ARG A 61 -8.88 12.57 -11.68
N SER A 62 -8.71 11.28 -11.45
CA SER A 62 -9.64 10.49 -10.64
C SER A 62 -9.14 10.39 -9.21
N LEU A 63 -9.90 10.94 -8.27
CA LEU A 63 -9.55 10.83 -6.85
C LEU A 63 -9.58 9.38 -6.39
N MET A 64 -10.52 8.61 -6.93
CA MET A 64 -10.64 7.19 -6.59
C MET A 64 -9.40 6.40 -7.07
N ALA A 65 -8.96 6.66 -8.30
CA ALA A 65 -7.78 5.98 -8.83
C ALA A 65 -6.52 6.36 -8.06
N MET A 66 -6.39 7.64 -7.67
CA MET A 66 -5.26 8.07 -6.85
C MET A 66 -5.27 7.39 -5.49
N ARG A 67 -6.46 7.30 -4.88
CA ARG A 67 -6.62 6.62 -3.59
C ARG A 67 -6.19 5.17 -3.69
N ASP A 68 -6.69 4.47 -4.70
CA ASP A 68 -6.41 3.05 -4.87
C ASP A 68 -4.92 2.81 -5.10
N GLU A 69 -4.26 3.66 -5.89
CA GLU A 69 -2.82 3.54 -6.09
C GLU A 69 -2.03 3.87 -4.84
N ALA A 70 -2.45 4.87 -4.07
CA ALA A 70 -1.80 5.18 -2.81
C ALA A 70 -1.92 4.01 -1.82
N ILE A 71 -3.06 3.33 -1.83
CA ILE A 71 -3.25 2.13 -1.01
C ILE A 71 -2.30 1.01 -1.46
N GLN A 72 -2.09 0.87 -2.78
CA GLN A 72 -1.13 -0.11 -3.29
C GLN A 72 0.29 0.21 -2.84
N VAL A 73 0.68 1.50 -2.86
CA VAL A 73 1.99 1.92 -2.36
C VAL A 73 2.14 1.53 -0.89
N ALA A 74 1.12 1.82 -0.09
CA ALA A 74 1.14 1.49 1.35
C ALA A 74 1.25 -0.01 1.57
N ALA A 75 0.47 -0.79 0.82
CA ALA A 75 0.49 -2.25 0.94
C ALA A 75 1.87 -2.82 0.58
N MET A 76 2.49 -2.31 -0.47
CA MET A 76 3.81 -2.79 -0.88
C MET A 76 4.89 -2.36 0.11
N ALA A 77 4.76 -1.19 0.74
CA ALA A 77 5.68 -0.78 1.80
C ALA A 77 5.56 -1.71 3.01
N LEU A 78 4.35 -2.06 3.40
CA LEU A 78 4.13 -3.01 4.49
C LEU A 78 4.69 -4.39 4.14
N ARG A 79 4.48 -4.81 2.90
CA ARG A 79 5.01 -6.08 2.42
C ARG A 79 6.54 -6.11 2.49
N PHE A 80 7.16 -4.99 2.13
CA PHE A 80 8.62 -4.85 2.21
C PHE A 80 9.08 -5.06 3.65
N VAL A 81 8.42 -4.43 4.60
CA VAL A 81 8.78 -4.58 6.02
C VAL A 81 8.66 -6.03 6.46
N LEU A 82 7.54 -6.67 6.09
CA LEU A 82 7.27 -8.04 6.53
C LEU A 82 8.18 -9.08 5.88
N GLU A 83 8.56 -8.87 4.62
CA GLU A 83 9.29 -9.88 3.86
C GLU A 83 10.79 -9.62 3.76
N VAL A 84 11.23 -8.36 3.90
CA VAL A 84 12.63 -8.00 3.78
C VAL A 84 13.23 -7.61 5.12
N CYS A 85 12.48 -6.89 5.93
CA CYS A 85 13.00 -6.28 7.16
C CYS A 85 12.58 -6.99 8.43
N ASN A 86 11.90 -8.15 8.33
CA ASN A 86 11.50 -8.84 9.54
C ASN A 86 12.73 -9.35 10.29
N GLU A 87 12.55 -9.64 11.56
CA GLU A 87 13.66 -9.99 12.44
C GLU A 87 14.42 -11.23 11.98
N GLU A 88 13.70 -12.22 11.50
CA GLU A 88 14.34 -13.45 11.01
C GLU A 88 15.18 -13.19 9.77
N THR A 89 14.68 -12.36 8.86
CA THR A 89 15.40 -12.00 7.65
C THR A 89 16.67 -11.24 8.00
N VAL A 90 16.58 -10.30 8.93
CA VAL A 90 17.72 -9.50 9.36
C VAL A 90 18.81 -10.35 9.99
N ARG A 91 18.43 -11.36 10.76
CA ARG A 91 19.39 -12.24 11.42
C ARG A 91 20.18 -13.12 10.45
N LYS A 92 19.59 -13.42 9.32
CA LYS A 92 20.25 -14.24 8.30
C LYS A 92 21.25 -13.44 7.49
#